data_6f245cc9b7710f765e2d39bb7871c1bd
#
_entry.id   6f245cc9b7710f765e2d39bb7871c1bd
#
_cell.length_a   1.000
_cell.length_b   1.000
_cell.length_c   1.000
_cell.angle_alpha   90.00
_cell.angle_beta   90.00
_cell.angle_gamma   90.00
#
_symmetry.space_group_name_H-M   'P 1'
#
loop_
_entity.id
_entity.type
_entity.pdbx_description
1 polymer ?
#
loop_
_entity_poly.entity_id
_entity_poly.type
_entity_poly.pdbx_seq_one_letter_code
_entity_poly.pdbx_strand_id
1 'polypeptide(L)'
;AHGIGVLLSDEAPHGHQALGGAVLPTNLGLGATFDSQGVQEAEAAVAAELAASGIHIALVSGLDIARDPRWGRCEECFGEDPLMASRMCEAIVTGMQGEHRSKVGRGGVAVVLKHLAAQGEAVGGRNGQSAVLGPHDLHEIHLPPVAAGVRAGALGFMAAYNDIDSVPCCANPWLLEDYLRDQLGFDGIVMADGLAVDRLEDMAGSIPAAGRAALLAGVDVSLWDEGFARLEEYVDDEQVAAAVDTALRRVLELKAMFGLLPEDGADTAAIAMPDADAIAQA
;
A
#
# COMPACT_ATOMS: atom_id res chain seq x y z
N ALA A 1 16.23 -10.80 -20.25
CA ALA A 1 15.21 -9.85 -19.81
C ALA A 1 13.94 -10.14 -20.58
N HIS A 2 12.82 -10.36 -19.88
CA HIS A 2 11.55 -10.81 -20.46
C HIS A 2 10.75 -9.65 -21.12
N GLY A 3 11.33 -8.45 -21.28
CA GLY A 3 10.66 -7.28 -21.86
C GLY A 3 9.59 -6.63 -20.96
N ILE A 4 9.42 -7.12 -19.74
CA ILE A 4 8.48 -6.55 -18.75
C ILE A 4 9.22 -5.47 -17.94
N GLY A 5 8.67 -4.25 -17.93
CA GLY A 5 9.21 -3.14 -17.16
C GLY A 5 9.02 -3.31 -15.65
N VAL A 6 9.80 -2.57 -14.87
CA VAL A 6 9.74 -2.56 -13.39
C VAL A 6 8.83 -1.41 -12.93
N LEU A 7 7.95 -1.67 -11.96
CA LEU A 7 7.26 -0.62 -11.21
C LEU A 7 8.24 -0.04 -10.19
N LEU A 8 8.42 1.27 -10.21
CA LEU A 8 9.22 2.01 -9.23
C LEU A 8 8.27 2.72 -8.28
N SER A 9 8.50 2.57 -6.98
CA SER A 9 7.76 3.26 -5.93
C SER A 9 8.67 4.24 -5.17
N ASP A 10 8.10 5.31 -4.65
CA ASP A 10 8.79 6.24 -3.78
C ASP A 10 7.87 6.76 -2.67
N GLU A 11 8.49 7.26 -1.58
CA GLU A 11 7.79 7.84 -0.45
C GLU A 11 7.26 9.23 -0.80
N ALA A 12 5.95 9.40 -0.62
CA ALA A 12 5.28 10.68 -0.84
C ALA A 12 4.21 10.95 0.24
N PRO A 13 4.54 10.82 1.54
CA PRO A 13 3.56 11.04 2.61
C PRO A 13 3.00 12.47 2.62
N HIS A 14 3.79 13.47 2.26
CA HIS A 14 3.40 14.86 2.06
C HIS A 14 4.37 15.55 1.06
N GLY A 15 4.23 15.23 -0.20
CA GLY A 15 5.15 15.62 -1.28
C GLY A 15 6.22 14.58 -1.55
N HIS A 16 7.06 14.80 -2.57
CA HIS A 16 8.08 13.85 -3.02
C HIS A 16 9.28 13.85 -2.07
N GLN A 17 9.48 12.77 -1.34
CA GLN A 17 10.52 12.62 -0.30
C GLN A 17 11.89 12.23 -0.87
N ALA A 18 12.28 12.82 -2.00
CA ALA A 18 13.57 12.58 -2.62
C ALA A 18 14.43 13.85 -2.63
N LEU A 19 15.74 13.68 -2.83
CA LEU A 19 16.67 14.80 -2.92
C LEU A 19 16.31 15.69 -4.12
N GLY A 20 15.93 16.95 -3.85
CA GLY A 20 15.47 17.91 -4.84
C GLY A 20 13.97 17.83 -5.16
N GLY A 21 13.24 16.92 -4.54
CA GLY A 21 11.79 16.81 -4.65
C GLY A 21 11.04 17.95 -3.93
N ALA A 22 9.83 18.23 -4.37
CA ALA A 22 8.95 19.21 -3.77
C ALA A 22 8.27 18.62 -2.52
N VAL A 23 8.62 19.11 -1.33
CA VAL A 23 8.03 18.71 -0.05
C VAL A 23 6.90 19.67 0.29
N LEU A 24 5.73 19.13 0.58
CA LEU A 24 4.57 19.86 1.09
C LEU A 24 4.67 20.04 2.62
N PRO A 25 3.86 20.93 3.23
CA PRO A 25 3.64 20.87 4.67
C PRO A 25 3.24 19.47 5.11
N THR A 26 3.53 19.13 6.39
CA THR A 26 3.08 17.84 6.94
C THR A 26 1.56 17.67 6.80
N ASN A 27 1.07 16.45 6.76
CA ASN A 27 -0.38 16.19 6.61
C ASN A 27 -1.18 16.80 7.75
N LEU A 28 -0.61 16.87 8.98
CA LEU A 28 -1.24 17.56 10.10
C LEU A 28 -1.42 19.06 9.81
N GLY A 29 -0.44 19.69 9.17
CA GLY A 29 -0.52 21.08 8.71
C GLY A 29 -1.52 21.25 7.57
N LEU A 30 -1.52 20.35 6.60
CA LEU A 30 -2.49 20.34 5.49
C LEU A 30 -3.92 20.12 6.01
N GLY A 31 -4.14 19.20 6.95
CA GLY A 31 -5.44 18.99 7.58
C GLY A 31 -5.97 20.22 8.30
N ALA A 32 -5.09 20.99 8.98
CA ALA A 32 -5.45 22.22 9.64
C ALA A 32 -5.93 23.35 8.71
N THR A 33 -5.70 23.24 7.40
CA THR A 33 -6.23 24.19 6.41
C THR A 33 -7.71 23.99 6.13
N PHE A 34 -8.25 22.79 6.34
CA PHE A 34 -9.61 22.38 5.94
C PHE A 34 -9.88 22.56 4.42
N ASP A 35 -8.81 22.60 3.60
CA ASP A 35 -8.87 22.86 2.16
C ASP A 35 -8.48 21.60 1.38
N SER A 36 -9.44 20.72 1.18
CA SER A 36 -9.23 19.50 0.39
C SER A 36 -8.99 19.78 -1.10
N GLN A 37 -9.50 20.91 -1.63
CA GLN A 37 -9.26 21.31 -3.02
C GLN A 37 -7.79 21.73 -3.21
N GLY A 38 -7.25 22.56 -2.31
CA GLY A 38 -5.85 22.95 -2.34
C GLY A 38 -4.91 21.76 -2.19
N VAL A 39 -5.28 20.76 -1.34
CA VAL A 39 -4.52 19.50 -1.23
C VAL A 39 -4.56 18.73 -2.56
N GLN A 40 -5.72 18.60 -3.19
CA GLN A 40 -5.84 17.92 -4.48
C GLN A 40 -4.97 18.58 -5.57
N GLU A 41 -4.94 19.90 -5.65
CA GLU A 41 -4.13 20.64 -6.60
C GLU A 41 -2.63 20.48 -6.34
N ALA A 42 -2.21 20.52 -5.07
CA ALA A 42 -0.82 20.31 -4.65
C ALA A 42 -0.35 18.88 -4.98
N GLU A 43 -1.16 17.88 -4.65
CA GLU A 43 -0.84 16.48 -4.91
C GLU A 43 -0.82 16.13 -6.40
N ALA A 44 -1.61 16.84 -7.22
CA ALA A 44 -1.51 16.72 -8.68
C ALA A 44 -0.15 17.23 -9.22
N ALA A 45 0.42 18.27 -8.61
CA ALA A 45 1.75 18.76 -8.96
C ALA A 45 2.85 17.78 -8.50
N VAL A 46 2.72 17.23 -7.29
CA VAL A 46 3.63 16.19 -6.77
C VAL A 46 3.61 14.95 -7.67
N ALA A 47 2.43 14.51 -8.10
CA ALA A 47 2.31 13.36 -9.00
C ALA A 47 2.99 13.57 -10.34
N ALA A 48 2.88 14.79 -10.91
CA ALA A 48 3.56 15.13 -12.15
C ALA A 48 5.09 15.11 -11.99
N GLU A 49 5.61 15.54 -10.85
CA GLU A 49 7.04 15.48 -10.53
C GLU A 49 7.53 14.04 -10.37
N LEU A 50 6.77 13.20 -9.60
CA LEU A 50 7.07 11.78 -9.45
C LEU A 50 7.10 11.08 -10.81
N ALA A 51 6.08 11.29 -11.64
CA ALA A 51 6.01 10.70 -12.97
C ALA A 51 7.17 11.16 -13.88
N ALA A 52 7.55 12.44 -13.82
CA ALA A 52 8.71 12.97 -14.56
C ALA A 52 10.04 12.37 -14.08
N SER A 53 10.12 11.95 -12.81
CA SER A 53 11.26 11.25 -12.22
C SER A 53 11.26 9.74 -12.52
N GLY A 54 10.25 9.23 -13.25
CA GLY A 54 10.13 7.81 -13.60
C GLY A 54 9.50 6.95 -12.52
N ILE A 55 8.91 7.56 -11.50
CA ILE A 55 8.17 6.85 -10.43
C ILE A 55 6.77 6.50 -10.93
N HIS A 56 6.30 5.30 -10.59
CA HIS A 56 5.00 4.77 -10.99
C HIS A 56 4.01 4.73 -9.82
N ILE A 57 4.52 4.53 -8.60
CA ILE A 57 3.73 4.34 -7.39
C ILE A 57 4.19 5.33 -6.32
N ALA A 58 3.26 6.10 -5.78
CA ALA A 58 3.46 6.94 -4.61
C ALA A 58 2.96 6.22 -3.35
N LEU A 59 3.81 6.11 -2.34
CA LEU A 59 3.45 5.61 -1.01
C LEU A 59 2.99 6.80 -0.17
N VAL A 60 1.67 6.88 0.09
CA VAL A 60 1.05 8.11 0.60
C VAL A 60 0.34 7.86 1.92
N SER A 61 0.67 8.65 2.92
CA SER A 61 -0.01 8.65 4.22
C SER A 61 -1.36 9.38 4.12
N GLY A 62 -2.45 8.71 4.49
CA GLY A 62 -3.79 9.31 4.39
C GLY A 62 -4.86 8.54 5.17
N LEU A 63 -4.50 7.38 5.74
CA LEU A 63 -5.45 6.51 6.42
C LEU A 63 -5.43 6.64 7.95
N ASP A 64 -4.27 6.98 8.52
CA ASP A 64 -4.11 7.00 9.95
C ASP A 64 -4.81 8.21 10.60
N ILE A 65 -5.41 7.94 11.75
CA ILE A 65 -6.06 8.94 12.60
C ILE A 65 -5.15 9.22 13.80
N ALA A 66 -4.88 10.49 14.09
CA ALA A 66 -4.02 10.93 15.19
C ALA A 66 -4.72 10.75 16.54
N ARG A 67 -4.74 9.51 17.09
CA ARG A 67 -5.42 9.19 18.36
C ARG A 67 -4.52 9.36 19.57
N ASP A 68 -3.25 8.97 19.46
CA ASP A 68 -2.27 9.13 20.52
C ASP A 68 -1.19 10.16 20.10
N PRO A 69 -1.13 11.35 20.71
CA PRO A 69 -0.17 12.38 20.33
C PRO A 69 1.29 12.02 20.63
N ARG A 70 1.53 10.91 21.34
CA ARG A 70 2.89 10.40 21.59
C ARG A 70 3.42 9.59 20.41
N TRP A 71 2.56 9.21 19.46
CA TRP A 71 2.99 8.50 18.26
C TRP A 71 3.88 9.42 17.41
N GLY A 72 5.10 8.96 17.11
CA GLY A 72 6.13 9.77 16.43
C GLY A 72 5.83 10.06 14.95
N ARG A 73 4.69 9.57 14.41
CA ARG A 73 4.25 9.78 13.03
C ARG A 73 2.92 10.54 12.93
N CYS A 74 2.53 11.26 13.99
CA CYS A 74 1.31 12.08 13.97
C CYS A 74 1.32 13.14 12.86
N GLU A 75 2.49 13.60 12.43
CA GLU A 75 2.62 14.57 11.33
C GLU A 75 2.15 13.99 9.98
N GLU A 76 2.12 12.67 9.85
CA GLU A 76 1.60 11.99 8.65
C GLU A 76 0.06 11.91 8.63
N CYS A 77 -0.63 12.22 9.76
CA CYS A 77 -2.09 12.19 9.85
C CYS A 77 -2.69 13.56 9.50
N PHE A 78 -3.87 13.57 8.88
CA PHE A 78 -4.65 14.80 8.65
C PHE A 78 -5.40 15.31 9.89
N GLY A 79 -5.13 14.76 11.05
CA GLY A 79 -5.73 15.11 12.33
C GLY A 79 -6.43 13.92 12.99
N GLU A 80 -7.32 14.24 13.92
CA GLU A 80 -8.05 13.25 14.74
C GLU A 80 -9.47 12.96 14.23
N ASP A 81 -9.94 13.69 13.20
CA ASP A 81 -11.28 13.58 12.64
C ASP A 81 -11.31 12.62 11.44
N PRO A 82 -12.02 11.47 11.52
CA PRO A 82 -12.14 10.53 10.43
C PRO A 82 -12.77 11.11 9.16
N LEU A 83 -13.68 12.08 9.28
CA LEU A 83 -14.28 12.73 8.12
C LEU A 83 -13.26 13.62 7.39
N MET A 84 -12.46 14.40 8.14
CA MET A 84 -11.38 15.19 7.55
C MET A 84 -10.36 14.29 6.85
N ALA A 85 -9.87 13.24 7.51
CA ALA A 85 -8.95 12.27 6.91
C ALA A 85 -9.55 11.65 5.64
N SER A 86 -10.84 11.29 5.64
CA SER A 86 -11.54 10.77 4.46
C SER A 86 -11.55 11.76 3.30
N ARG A 87 -11.85 13.04 3.55
CA ARG A 87 -11.85 14.09 2.52
C ARG A 87 -10.48 14.35 1.94
N MET A 88 -9.45 14.37 2.79
CA MET A 88 -8.06 14.54 2.35
C MET A 88 -7.57 13.33 1.57
N CYS A 89 -7.94 12.12 1.99
CA CYS A 89 -7.65 10.89 1.28
C CYS A 89 -8.26 10.89 -0.14
N GLU A 90 -9.54 11.29 -0.29
CA GLU A 90 -10.19 11.46 -1.60
C GLU A 90 -9.44 12.49 -2.47
N ALA A 91 -9.01 13.61 -1.87
CA ALA A 91 -8.28 14.67 -2.55
C ALA A 91 -6.91 14.20 -3.08
N ILE A 92 -6.14 13.47 -2.26
CA ILE A 92 -4.87 12.87 -2.65
C ILE A 92 -5.05 11.94 -3.85
N VAL A 93 -5.94 10.96 -3.73
CA VAL A 93 -6.16 9.95 -4.77
C VAL A 93 -6.58 10.62 -6.08
N THR A 94 -7.53 11.57 -6.02
CA THR A 94 -8.01 12.29 -7.20
C THR A 94 -6.94 13.21 -7.78
N GLY A 95 -6.14 13.87 -6.94
CA GLY A 95 -5.02 14.71 -7.37
C GLY A 95 -3.97 13.91 -8.14
N MET A 96 -3.48 12.84 -7.53
CA MET A 96 -2.38 12.03 -8.06
C MET A 96 -2.78 11.12 -9.22
N GLN A 97 -3.95 10.47 -9.14
CA GLN A 97 -4.41 9.52 -10.16
C GLN A 97 -5.34 10.15 -11.22
N GLY A 98 -5.89 11.34 -10.95
CA GLY A 98 -6.99 11.94 -11.71
C GLY A 98 -8.31 11.23 -11.44
N GLU A 99 -9.42 11.89 -11.78
CA GLU A 99 -10.75 11.29 -11.69
C GLU A 99 -10.79 9.98 -12.50
N HIS A 100 -11.35 8.93 -11.91
CA HIS A 100 -11.43 7.61 -12.52
C HIS A 100 -10.08 7.08 -13.04
N ARG A 101 -8.97 7.36 -12.35
CA ARG A 101 -7.61 6.92 -12.70
C ARG A 101 -7.11 7.49 -14.05
N SER A 102 -7.69 8.59 -14.52
CA SER A 102 -7.48 9.12 -15.89
C SER A 102 -6.05 9.60 -16.16
N LYS A 103 -5.27 9.91 -15.11
CA LYS A 103 -3.88 10.39 -15.24
C LYS A 103 -2.85 9.29 -15.06
N VAL A 104 -3.21 8.11 -14.56
CA VAL A 104 -2.27 6.99 -14.35
C VAL A 104 -1.59 6.62 -15.66
N GLY A 105 -0.25 6.58 -15.67
CA GLY A 105 0.55 6.39 -16.88
C GLY A 105 0.54 7.54 -17.89
N ARG A 106 -0.08 8.70 -17.52
CA ARG A 106 -0.22 9.89 -18.39
C ARG A 106 0.15 11.17 -17.63
N GLY A 107 1.22 11.12 -16.86
CA GLY A 107 1.70 12.21 -16.01
C GLY A 107 1.14 12.18 -14.58
N GLY A 108 0.44 11.14 -14.19
CA GLY A 108 0.05 10.81 -12.82
C GLY A 108 0.63 9.46 -12.40
N VAL A 109 0.57 9.16 -11.12
CA VAL A 109 1.10 7.94 -10.49
C VAL A 109 0.00 7.15 -9.80
N ALA A 110 0.20 5.86 -9.58
CA ALA A 110 -0.67 5.06 -8.73
C ALA A 110 -0.44 5.41 -7.26
N VAL A 111 -1.50 5.49 -6.47
CA VAL A 111 -1.43 5.75 -5.03
C VAL A 111 -1.56 4.44 -4.28
N VAL A 112 -0.62 4.17 -3.38
CA VAL A 112 -0.72 3.18 -2.31
C VAL A 112 -0.95 3.93 -1.01
N LEU A 113 -2.19 3.86 -0.51
CA LEU A 113 -2.59 4.53 0.73
C LEU A 113 -2.12 3.75 1.95
N LYS A 114 -1.57 4.44 2.94
CA LYS A 114 -1.04 3.83 4.16
C LYS A 114 -1.53 4.54 5.42
N HIS A 115 -1.70 3.83 6.52
CA HIS A 115 -1.50 2.40 6.70
C HIS A 115 -2.86 1.72 6.95
N LEU A 116 -3.02 0.52 6.43
CA LEU A 116 -4.24 -0.28 6.60
C LEU A 116 -3.96 -1.36 7.68
N ALA A 117 -4.41 -1.21 8.96
CA ALA A 117 -5.18 -0.11 9.47
C ALA A 117 -4.79 0.20 10.94
N ALA A 118 -5.27 1.35 11.41
CA ALA A 118 -5.21 1.73 12.83
C ALA A 118 -3.78 1.84 13.41
N GLN A 119 -2.75 2.12 12.62
CA GLN A 119 -1.39 2.25 13.10
C GLN A 119 -1.22 3.42 14.06
N GLY A 120 -2.00 4.49 13.90
CA GLY A 120 -2.04 5.65 14.79
C GLY A 120 -2.69 5.38 16.17
N GLU A 121 -3.31 4.20 16.38
CA GLU A 121 -3.93 3.77 17.66
C GLU A 121 -2.99 2.87 18.48
N ALA A 122 -1.73 2.73 18.08
CA ALA A 122 -0.79 1.82 18.73
C ALA A 122 -0.63 2.11 20.23
N VAL A 123 -0.67 1.07 21.05
CA VAL A 123 -0.58 1.16 22.51
C VAL A 123 0.62 1.99 22.96
N GLY A 124 0.34 3.03 23.74
CA GLY A 124 1.36 3.93 24.27
C GLY A 124 2.06 4.81 23.25
N GLY A 125 1.47 4.99 22.05
CA GLY A 125 2.06 5.74 20.95
C GLY A 125 3.29 5.07 20.35
N ARG A 126 3.50 3.79 20.60
CA ARG A 126 4.67 3.05 20.10
C ARG A 126 4.42 2.51 18.71
N ASN A 127 5.17 3.01 17.75
CA ASN A 127 5.06 2.58 16.36
C ASN A 127 5.19 1.06 16.20
N GLY A 128 4.22 0.42 15.54
CA GLY A 128 4.20 -1.02 15.31
C GLY A 128 3.75 -1.88 16.50
N GLN A 129 3.25 -1.28 17.58
CA GLN A 129 2.59 -2.01 18.66
C GLN A 129 1.13 -2.27 18.33
N SER A 130 0.50 -3.19 19.08
CA SER A 130 -0.91 -3.54 18.93
C SER A 130 -1.84 -2.32 19.02
N ALA A 131 -2.84 -2.29 18.16
CA ALA A 131 -4.00 -1.41 18.28
C ALA A 131 -5.11 -2.18 19.01
N VAL A 132 -5.33 -1.87 20.30
CA VAL A 132 -6.34 -2.54 21.14
C VAL A 132 -7.65 -1.77 21.02
N LEU A 133 -8.51 -2.19 20.09
CA LEU A 133 -9.79 -1.54 19.82
C LEU A 133 -10.85 -2.55 19.39
N GLY A 134 -12.10 -2.23 19.69
CA GLY A 134 -13.23 -3.07 19.30
C GLY A 134 -13.70 -2.79 17.87
N PRO A 135 -14.59 -3.65 17.33
CA PRO A 135 -15.14 -3.48 15.98
C PRO A 135 -15.83 -2.13 15.78
N HIS A 136 -16.48 -1.59 16.81
CA HIS A 136 -17.16 -0.29 16.72
C HIS A 136 -16.18 0.84 16.40
N ASP A 137 -15.11 0.97 17.20
CA ASP A 137 -14.09 2.01 16.99
C ASP A 137 -13.36 1.82 15.67
N LEU A 138 -13.08 0.56 15.29
CA LEU A 138 -12.47 0.25 14.01
C LEU A 138 -13.33 0.79 12.86
N HIS A 139 -14.62 0.51 12.84
CA HIS A 139 -15.53 0.92 11.77
C HIS A 139 -15.83 2.42 11.77
N GLU A 140 -15.92 3.07 12.93
CA GLU A 140 -16.30 4.48 12.99
C GLU A 140 -15.11 5.43 12.87
N ILE A 141 -13.91 4.98 13.22
CA ILE A 141 -12.73 5.86 13.32
C ILE A 141 -11.72 5.54 12.22
N HIS A 142 -11.30 4.27 12.10
CA HIS A 142 -10.13 3.91 11.31
C HIS A 142 -10.45 3.46 9.86
N LEU A 143 -11.63 2.92 9.63
CA LEU A 143 -12.01 2.42 8.30
C LEU A 143 -12.70 3.45 7.38
N PRO A 144 -13.27 4.58 7.84
CA PRO A 144 -13.85 5.57 6.93
C PRO A 144 -12.87 6.13 5.88
N PRO A 145 -11.60 6.47 6.18
CA PRO A 145 -10.64 6.89 5.17
C PRO A 145 -10.31 5.78 4.15
N VAL A 146 -10.31 4.51 4.58
CA VAL A 146 -10.12 3.36 3.68
C VAL A 146 -11.24 3.30 2.65
N ALA A 147 -12.49 3.35 3.12
CA ALA A 147 -13.66 3.37 2.24
C ALA A 147 -13.66 4.60 1.30
N ALA A 148 -13.20 5.75 1.77
CA ALA A 148 -13.04 6.96 0.96
C ALA A 148 -11.99 6.75 -0.14
N GLY A 149 -10.83 6.17 0.17
CA GLY A 149 -9.78 5.84 -0.79
C GLY A 149 -10.25 4.89 -1.88
N VAL A 150 -11.00 3.84 -1.52
CA VAL A 150 -11.60 2.91 -2.50
C VAL A 150 -12.57 3.65 -3.42
N ARG A 151 -13.49 4.47 -2.86
CA ARG A 151 -14.43 5.27 -3.68
C ARG A 151 -13.73 6.24 -4.63
N ALA A 152 -12.63 6.84 -4.19
CA ALA A 152 -11.82 7.72 -5.03
C ALA A 152 -11.01 6.98 -6.11
N GLY A 153 -10.95 5.66 -6.05
CA GLY A 153 -10.29 4.80 -7.03
C GLY A 153 -8.81 4.54 -6.75
N ALA A 154 -8.37 4.56 -5.49
CA ALA A 154 -7.00 4.18 -5.12
C ALA A 154 -6.59 2.86 -5.77
N LEU A 155 -5.35 2.76 -6.21
CA LEU A 155 -4.79 1.57 -6.87
C LEU A 155 -4.03 0.65 -5.92
N GLY A 156 -3.78 1.11 -4.68
CA GLY A 156 -3.10 0.30 -3.68
C GLY A 156 -3.44 0.71 -2.26
N PHE A 157 -3.30 -0.26 -1.35
CA PHE A 157 -3.30 -0.06 0.09
C PHE A 157 -2.09 -0.75 0.70
N MET A 158 -1.50 -0.13 1.72
CA MET A 158 -0.38 -0.72 2.45
C MET A 158 -0.88 -1.33 3.75
N ALA A 159 -0.81 -2.66 3.87
CA ALA A 159 -1.13 -3.38 5.10
C ALA A 159 -0.09 -3.04 6.17
N ALA A 160 -0.56 -2.54 7.31
CA ALA A 160 0.28 -2.06 8.39
C ALA A 160 1.03 -3.20 9.10
N TYR A 161 2.15 -2.87 9.74
CA TYR A 161 2.92 -3.85 10.49
C TYR A 161 2.49 -4.02 11.96
N ASN A 162 1.47 -3.30 12.41
CA ASN A 162 0.84 -3.56 13.70
C ASN A 162 -0.22 -4.66 13.59
N ASP A 163 -0.67 -5.12 14.71
CA ASP A 163 -1.87 -5.94 14.84
C ASP A 163 -3.07 -5.10 15.33
N ILE A 164 -4.27 -5.59 15.06
CA ILE A 164 -5.52 -5.09 15.63
C ILE A 164 -6.05 -6.19 16.53
N ASP A 165 -6.09 -5.92 17.83
CA ASP A 165 -6.56 -6.87 18.85
C ASP A 165 -5.90 -8.27 18.70
N SER A 166 -4.57 -8.27 18.56
CA SER A 166 -3.71 -9.45 18.40
C SER A 166 -3.80 -10.16 17.03
N VAL A 167 -4.51 -9.59 16.04
CA VAL A 167 -4.51 -10.11 14.67
C VAL A 167 -3.64 -9.19 13.79
N PRO A 168 -2.44 -9.63 13.34
CA PRO A 168 -1.56 -8.81 12.51
C PRO A 168 -2.25 -8.37 11.21
N CYS A 169 -2.14 -7.10 10.83
CA CYS A 169 -2.81 -6.57 9.63
C CYS A 169 -2.41 -7.33 8.36
N CYS A 170 -1.13 -7.70 8.22
CA CYS A 170 -0.65 -8.47 7.06
C CYS A 170 -1.08 -9.94 7.05
N ALA A 171 -1.66 -10.45 8.15
CA ALA A 171 -2.20 -11.81 8.24
C ALA A 171 -3.69 -11.82 8.62
N ASN A 172 -4.41 -10.76 8.25
CA ASN A 172 -5.82 -10.57 8.61
C ASN A 172 -6.71 -10.68 7.35
N PRO A 173 -7.23 -11.88 7.01
CA PRO A 173 -8.07 -12.06 5.83
C PRO A 173 -9.39 -11.28 5.93
N TRP A 174 -9.94 -11.09 7.15
CA TRP A 174 -11.12 -10.24 7.31
C TRP A 174 -10.85 -8.79 6.83
N LEU A 175 -9.68 -8.23 7.19
CA LEU A 175 -9.34 -6.85 6.81
C LEU A 175 -9.05 -6.72 5.30
N LEU A 176 -8.25 -7.66 4.76
CA LEU A 176 -7.70 -7.55 3.41
C LEU A 176 -8.62 -8.12 2.32
N GLU A 177 -9.36 -9.20 2.63
CA GLU A 177 -10.29 -9.82 1.67
C GLU A 177 -11.74 -9.45 1.98
N ASP A 178 -12.30 -9.86 3.14
CA ASP A 178 -13.74 -9.68 3.41
C ASP A 178 -14.15 -8.20 3.42
N TYR A 179 -13.40 -7.34 4.11
CA TYR A 179 -13.73 -5.92 4.21
C TYR A 179 -13.26 -5.13 2.98
N LEU A 180 -11.95 -5.17 2.68
CA LEU A 180 -11.39 -4.31 1.64
C LEU A 180 -11.88 -4.72 0.25
N ARG A 181 -11.84 -6.00 -0.08
CA ARG A 181 -12.19 -6.48 -1.42
C ARG A 181 -13.66 -6.80 -1.58
N ASP A 182 -14.22 -7.64 -0.73
CA ASP A 182 -15.59 -8.11 -0.93
C ASP A 182 -16.62 -7.04 -0.57
N GLN A 183 -16.45 -6.36 0.58
CA GLN A 183 -17.40 -5.36 1.03
C GLN A 183 -17.23 -4.01 0.32
N LEU A 184 -15.99 -3.52 0.14
CA LEU A 184 -15.73 -2.22 -0.49
C LEU A 184 -15.52 -2.31 -2.01
N GLY A 185 -15.29 -3.50 -2.58
CA GLY A 185 -15.07 -3.71 -4.02
C GLY A 185 -13.69 -3.26 -4.51
N PHE A 186 -12.66 -3.32 -3.66
CA PHE A 186 -11.30 -2.93 -4.05
C PHE A 186 -10.69 -3.94 -5.03
N ASP A 187 -10.15 -3.43 -6.14
CA ASP A 187 -9.60 -4.22 -7.25
C ASP A 187 -8.07 -4.10 -7.43
N GLY A 188 -7.42 -3.19 -6.69
CA GLY A 188 -5.99 -2.93 -6.80
C GLY A 188 -5.09 -3.86 -5.98
N ILE A 189 -3.83 -3.44 -5.77
CA ILE A 189 -2.82 -4.20 -5.03
C ILE A 189 -2.87 -3.91 -3.53
N VAL A 190 -2.60 -4.93 -2.72
CA VAL A 190 -2.24 -4.78 -1.29
C VAL A 190 -0.74 -5.00 -1.15
N MET A 191 -0.04 -3.96 -0.71
CA MET A 191 1.39 -3.99 -0.40
C MET A 191 1.59 -4.14 1.11
N ALA A 192 2.53 -4.96 1.56
CA ALA A 192 2.93 -4.95 2.97
C ALA A 192 3.77 -3.72 3.30
N ASP A 193 3.67 -3.20 4.51
CA ASP A 193 4.62 -2.21 5.05
C ASP A 193 6.01 -2.84 5.23
N GLY A 194 7.05 -2.03 5.37
CA GLY A 194 8.43 -2.48 5.43
C GLY A 194 8.69 -3.53 6.51
N LEU A 195 9.11 -4.72 6.11
CA LEU A 195 9.36 -5.89 6.97
C LEU A 195 8.12 -6.38 7.75
N ALA A 196 6.91 -5.98 7.34
CA ALA A 196 5.69 -6.36 8.05
C ALA A 196 5.37 -7.85 7.93
N VAL A 197 5.72 -8.47 6.80
CA VAL A 197 5.54 -9.91 6.61
C VAL A 197 6.51 -10.69 7.50
N ASP A 198 7.78 -10.32 7.54
CA ASP A 198 8.79 -11.03 8.35
C ASP A 198 8.49 -10.94 9.85
N ARG A 199 7.81 -9.90 10.31
CA ARG A 199 7.33 -9.80 11.71
C ARG A 199 6.28 -10.86 12.09
N LEU A 200 5.70 -11.55 11.13
CA LEU A 200 4.79 -12.67 11.38
C LEU A 200 5.53 -13.96 11.78
N GLU A 201 6.87 -13.97 11.79
CA GLU A 201 7.66 -15.18 12.09
C GLU A 201 7.26 -15.83 13.42
N ASP A 202 7.10 -15.03 14.48
CA ASP A 202 6.71 -15.55 15.81
C ASP A 202 5.34 -16.25 15.79
N MET A 203 4.41 -15.74 14.99
CA MET A 203 3.06 -16.32 14.83
C MET A 203 3.10 -17.54 13.89
N ALA A 204 3.82 -17.45 12.79
CA ALA A 204 3.84 -18.46 11.72
C ALA A 204 4.84 -19.61 11.98
N GLY A 205 5.83 -19.38 12.85
CA GLY A 205 6.86 -20.34 13.23
C GLY A 205 8.13 -20.32 12.36
N SER A 206 8.11 -19.62 11.22
CA SER A 206 9.29 -19.40 10.38
C SER A 206 9.04 -18.28 9.37
N ILE A 207 10.11 -17.68 8.83
CA ILE A 207 10.06 -16.66 7.78
C ILE A 207 9.32 -17.13 6.52
N PRO A 208 9.57 -18.33 5.94
CA PRO A 208 8.78 -18.80 4.80
C PRO A 208 7.29 -18.95 5.12
N ALA A 209 6.95 -19.45 6.32
CA ALA A 209 5.56 -19.59 6.76
C ALA A 209 4.90 -18.22 6.98
N ALA A 210 5.64 -17.19 7.39
CA ALA A 210 5.18 -15.81 7.46
C ALA A 210 4.79 -15.28 6.07
N GLY A 211 5.64 -15.49 5.07
CA GLY A 211 5.33 -15.16 3.67
C GLY A 211 4.07 -15.83 3.16
N ARG A 212 3.95 -17.15 3.41
CA ARG A 212 2.75 -17.91 3.08
C ARG A 212 1.50 -17.34 3.76
N ALA A 213 1.56 -17.05 5.06
CA ALA A 213 0.42 -16.52 5.82
C ALA A 213 -0.05 -15.16 5.27
N ALA A 214 0.88 -14.24 4.98
CA ALA A 214 0.56 -12.94 4.43
C ALA A 214 -0.06 -13.04 3.01
N LEU A 215 0.51 -13.86 2.13
CA LEU A 215 -0.01 -14.08 0.78
C LEU A 215 -1.44 -14.63 0.82
N LEU A 216 -1.70 -15.65 1.66
CA LEU A 216 -3.03 -16.26 1.80
C LEU A 216 -4.04 -15.33 2.49
N ALA A 217 -3.58 -14.33 3.24
CA ALA A 217 -4.43 -13.31 3.82
C ALA A 217 -4.79 -12.17 2.84
N GLY A 218 -4.17 -12.11 1.64
CA GLY A 218 -4.50 -11.14 0.61
C GLY A 218 -3.44 -10.08 0.33
N VAL A 219 -2.21 -10.23 0.85
CA VAL A 219 -1.06 -9.37 0.49
C VAL A 219 -0.55 -9.79 -0.89
N ASP A 220 -0.49 -8.84 -1.82
CA ASP A 220 -0.04 -9.09 -3.20
C ASP A 220 1.46 -8.78 -3.40
N VAL A 221 2.01 -7.80 -2.67
CA VAL A 221 3.39 -7.31 -2.83
C VAL A 221 4.00 -7.10 -1.46
N SER A 222 5.22 -7.56 -1.26
CA SER A 222 5.99 -7.25 -0.05
C SER A 222 6.90 -6.03 -0.24
N LEU A 223 7.37 -5.48 0.88
CA LEU A 223 8.35 -4.40 0.89
C LEU A 223 9.53 -4.81 1.78
N TRP A 224 10.59 -5.30 1.14
CA TRP A 224 11.86 -5.78 1.73
C TRP A 224 11.77 -7.04 2.59
N ASP A 225 10.70 -7.83 2.49
CA ASP A 225 10.51 -9.04 3.28
C ASP A 225 11.22 -10.25 2.66
N GLU A 226 11.90 -11.05 3.48
CA GLU A 226 12.48 -12.32 3.07
C GLU A 226 11.38 -13.38 2.85
N GLY A 227 10.30 -13.33 3.62
CA GLY A 227 9.22 -14.31 3.54
C GLY A 227 8.60 -14.44 2.15
N PHE A 228 8.43 -13.31 1.43
CA PHE A 228 7.94 -13.34 0.05
C PHE A 228 8.98 -13.85 -0.93
N ALA A 229 10.27 -13.58 -0.71
CA ALA A 229 11.34 -14.14 -1.54
C ALA A 229 11.46 -15.66 -1.42
N ARG A 230 10.87 -16.25 -0.36
CA ARG A 230 10.90 -17.70 -0.09
C ARG A 230 9.59 -18.44 -0.36
N LEU A 231 8.63 -17.82 -1.04
CA LEU A 231 7.37 -18.46 -1.42
C LEU A 231 7.56 -19.65 -2.35
N GLU A 232 8.68 -19.74 -3.05
CA GLU A 232 9.06 -20.91 -3.86
C GLU A 232 9.14 -22.22 -3.06
N GLU A 233 9.34 -22.16 -1.74
CA GLU A 233 9.32 -23.33 -0.86
C GLU A 233 7.93 -23.98 -0.77
N TYR A 234 6.90 -23.27 -1.21
CA TYR A 234 5.49 -23.71 -1.23
C TYR A 234 4.95 -23.94 -2.65
N VAL A 235 5.84 -24.17 -3.63
CA VAL A 235 5.46 -24.33 -5.06
C VAL A 235 4.44 -25.46 -5.29
N ASP A 236 4.45 -26.49 -4.44
CA ASP A 236 3.51 -27.62 -4.51
C ASP A 236 2.21 -27.40 -3.70
N ASP A 237 2.07 -26.26 -3.01
CA ASP A 237 0.83 -25.89 -2.28
C ASP A 237 -0.15 -25.23 -3.26
N GLU A 238 -1.25 -25.91 -3.56
CA GLU A 238 -2.27 -25.42 -4.50
C GLU A 238 -2.90 -24.09 -4.07
N GLN A 239 -3.02 -23.82 -2.76
CA GLN A 239 -3.56 -22.57 -2.25
C GLN A 239 -2.58 -21.42 -2.50
N VAL A 240 -1.29 -21.66 -2.25
CA VAL A 240 -0.24 -20.68 -2.52
C VAL A 240 -0.16 -20.40 -4.02
N ALA A 241 -0.16 -21.42 -4.88
CA ALA A 241 -0.14 -21.24 -6.32
C ALA A 241 -1.31 -20.36 -6.82
N ALA A 242 -2.53 -20.63 -6.37
CA ALA A 242 -3.70 -19.83 -6.72
C ALA A 242 -3.62 -18.37 -6.21
N ALA A 243 -3.09 -18.18 -5.02
CA ALA A 243 -2.89 -16.83 -4.46
C ALA A 243 -1.79 -16.05 -5.20
N VAL A 244 -0.69 -16.72 -5.58
CA VAL A 244 0.37 -16.12 -6.43
C VAL A 244 -0.21 -15.70 -7.78
N ASP A 245 -1.00 -16.54 -8.45
CA ASP A 245 -1.62 -16.19 -9.74
C ASP A 245 -2.53 -14.96 -9.60
N THR A 246 -3.26 -14.87 -8.49
CA THR A 246 -4.14 -13.73 -8.21
C THR A 246 -3.34 -12.45 -7.97
N ALA A 247 -2.31 -12.49 -7.13
CA ALA A 247 -1.43 -11.37 -6.85
C ALA A 247 -0.68 -10.92 -8.12
N LEU A 248 -0.14 -11.87 -8.88
CA LEU A 248 0.54 -11.61 -10.15
C LEU A 248 -0.37 -10.89 -11.16
N ARG A 249 -1.62 -11.33 -11.30
CA ARG A 249 -2.59 -10.68 -12.20
C ARG A 249 -2.78 -9.21 -11.82
N ARG A 250 -2.99 -8.89 -10.54
CA ARG A 250 -3.17 -7.52 -10.05
C ARG A 250 -1.94 -6.64 -10.34
N VAL A 251 -0.74 -7.18 -10.11
CA VAL A 251 0.52 -6.49 -10.42
C VAL A 251 0.68 -6.27 -11.93
N LEU A 252 0.34 -7.24 -12.76
CA LEU A 252 0.41 -7.10 -14.23
C LEU A 252 -0.63 -6.10 -14.75
N GLU A 253 -1.84 -6.07 -14.20
CA GLU A 253 -2.86 -5.06 -14.52
C GLU A 253 -2.34 -3.65 -14.21
N LEU A 254 -1.69 -3.45 -13.05
CA LEU A 254 -1.06 -2.18 -12.72
C LEU A 254 0.09 -1.84 -13.69
N LYS A 255 0.94 -2.80 -14.05
CA LYS A 255 2.00 -2.60 -15.06
C LYS A 255 1.44 -2.22 -16.43
N ALA A 256 0.32 -2.81 -16.82
CA ALA A 256 -0.34 -2.49 -18.09
C ALA A 256 -0.81 -1.03 -18.15
N MET A 257 -1.30 -0.47 -17.04
CA MET A 257 -1.72 0.93 -16.96
C MET A 257 -0.55 1.91 -17.24
N PHE A 258 0.68 1.49 -16.95
CA PHE A 258 1.91 2.28 -17.20
C PHE A 258 2.61 1.91 -18.51
N GLY A 259 2.05 1.01 -19.34
CA GLY A 259 2.69 0.58 -20.59
C GLY A 259 3.97 -0.22 -20.37
N LEU A 260 4.12 -0.86 -19.22
CA LEU A 260 5.31 -1.62 -18.84
C LEU A 260 5.29 -3.08 -19.33
N LEU A 261 4.24 -3.46 -20.05
CA LEU A 261 4.14 -4.76 -20.70
C LEU A 261 4.52 -4.64 -22.18
N PRO A 262 5.11 -5.68 -22.79
CA PRO A 262 5.43 -5.64 -24.22
C PRO A 262 4.14 -5.55 -25.07
N GLU A 263 4.18 -4.76 -26.15
CA GLU A 263 3.04 -4.53 -27.05
C GLU A 263 2.61 -5.80 -27.82
N ASP A 264 3.58 -6.66 -28.15
CA ASP A 264 3.33 -7.97 -28.78
C ASP A 264 3.48 -9.04 -27.68
N GLY A 265 2.43 -9.80 -27.44
CA GLY A 265 2.38 -10.80 -26.38
C GLY A 265 3.68 -11.61 -26.29
N ALA A 266 4.52 -11.27 -25.33
CA ALA A 266 5.73 -12.01 -25.06
C ALA A 266 5.34 -13.45 -24.78
N ASP A 267 6.06 -14.38 -25.41
CA ASP A 267 5.91 -15.81 -25.17
C ASP A 267 6.14 -16.09 -23.67
N THR A 268 5.06 -16.18 -22.92
CA THR A 268 5.09 -16.43 -21.48
C THR A 268 5.58 -17.84 -21.12
N ALA A 269 5.86 -18.66 -22.15
CA ALA A 269 6.38 -20.02 -21.99
C ALA A 269 7.84 -20.09 -21.52
N ALA A 270 8.54 -18.95 -21.35
CA ALA A 270 9.97 -18.91 -20.99
C ALA A 270 10.27 -18.03 -19.77
N ILE A 271 9.42 -18.01 -18.74
CA ILE A 271 9.83 -17.48 -17.43
C ILE A 271 10.63 -18.58 -16.71
N ALA A 272 11.86 -18.79 -17.16
CA ALA A 272 12.84 -19.47 -16.33
C ALA A 272 13.25 -18.50 -15.21
N MET A 273 13.08 -18.91 -13.95
CA MET A 273 13.62 -18.18 -12.79
C MET A 273 15.10 -17.93 -13.04
N PRO A 274 15.62 -16.72 -12.76
CA PRO A 274 17.05 -16.47 -12.86
C PRO A 274 17.80 -17.43 -11.93
N ASP A 275 18.91 -17.99 -12.43
CA ASP A 275 19.79 -18.85 -11.65
C ASP A 275 20.21 -18.09 -10.37
N ALA A 276 20.10 -18.74 -9.21
CA ALA A 276 20.45 -18.16 -7.91
C ALA A 276 21.88 -17.59 -7.88
N ASP A 277 22.79 -18.16 -8.67
CA ASP A 277 24.18 -17.69 -8.81
C ASP A 277 24.29 -16.37 -9.61
N ALA A 278 23.32 -16.05 -10.45
CA ALA A 278 23.28 -14.78 -11.19
C ALA A 278 22.79 -13.60 -10.32
N ILE A 279 21.97 -13.88 -9.30
CA ILE A 279 21.48 -12.87 -8.35
C ILE A 279 22.57 -12.49 -7.34
N ALA A 280 23.44 -13.44 -6.98
CA ALA A 280 24.53 -13.20 -6.02
C ALA A 280 25.71 -12.37 -6.60
N GLN A 281 25.73 -12.09 -7.90
CA GLN A 281 26.80 -11.36 -8.60
C GLN A 281 26.39 -9.95 -9.06
N ALA A 282 25.14 -9.53 -8.82
CA ALA A 282 24.61 -8.20 -9.11
C ALA A 282 24.56 -7.32 -7.87
#